data_2e5530adf3f0d8c1fb90aaf155ba2a3d
#
_entry.id   2e5530adf3f0d8c1fb90aaf155ba2a3d
#
_cell.length_a   1.000
_cell.length_b   1.000
_cell.length_c   1.000
_cell.angle_alpha   90.00
_cell.angle_beta   90.00
_cell.angle_gamma   90.00
#
_symmetry.space_group_name_H-M   'P 1'
#
loop_
_entity.id
_entity.type
_entity.pdbx_description
1 polymer ?
#
loop_
_entity_poly.entity_id
_entity_poly.type
_entity_poly.pdbx_seq_one_letter_code
_entity_poly.pdbx_strand_id
1 'polypeptide(L)'
;MANATLTIGGVIGLVLAVPIVGGLIPQGEGAKGTWSPLTADEFKQLQDATSKPVKLDITLKSKDSYLPEQSTGDYVWGIKVDPAKFFKDRTDLPPSDKLPYADGTYDVVNMGFVILSPICPHLGCRPIWSTDANRFQCPCHGSQFDIDGEHLAGPAPRGMDPLPLREQTGVAQVMWIRYQSAIPNRVVLSYQA
;
A
#
# COMPACT_ATOMS: atom_id res chain seq x y z
N MET A 1 -42.29 37.88 -19.67
CA MET A 1 -41.21 37.07 -20.30
C MET A 1 -39.91 37.11 -19.53
N ALA A 2 -39.44 38.24 -19.00
CA ALA A 2 -38.19 38.33 -18.24
C ALA A 2 -38.09 37.38 -17.03
N ASN A 3 -39.17 37.25 -16.26
CA ASN A 3 -39.16 36.36 -15.06
C ASN A 3 -39.04 34.87 -15.43
N ALA A 4 -39.61 34.42 -16.53
CA ALA A 4 -39.49 33.04 -17.00
C ALA A 4 -38.06 32.72 -17.44
N THR A 5 -37.40 33.65 -18.09
CA THR A 5 -36.01 33.49 -18.54
C THR A 5 -35.04 33.43 -17.36
N LEU A 6 -35.26 34.25 -16.32
CA LEU A 6 -34.45 34.22 -15.08
C LEU A 6 -34.64 32.92 -14.29
N THR A 7 -35.87 32.41 -14.24
CA THR A 7 -36.18 31.16 -13.54
C THR A 7 -35.53 29.97 -14.25
N ILE A 8 -35.64 29.88 -15.57
CA ILE A 8 -35.04 28.80 -16.36
C ILE A 8 -33.51 28.88 -16.27
N GLY A 9 -32.91 30.05 -16.40
CA GLY A 9 -31.47 30.26 -16.26
C GLY A 9 -30.94 29.89 -14.89
N GLY A 10 -31.69 30.23 -13.83
CA GLY A 10 -31.36 29.84 -12.47
C GLY A 10 -31.37 28.32 -12.22
N VAL A 11 -32.38 27.64 -12.76
CA VAL A 11 -32.47 26.16 -12.65
C VAL A 11 -31.34 25.48 -13.41
N ILE A 12 -31.04 25.90 -14.62
CA ILE A 12 -29.93 25.37 -15.42
C ILE A 12 -28.60 25.63 -14.70
N GLY A 13 -28.40 26.84 -14.17
CA GLY A 13 -27.21 27.19 -13.41
C GLY A 13 -27.01 26.30 -12.18
N LEU A 14 -28.07 26.01 -11.42
CA LEU A 14 -28.03 25.10 -10.27
C LEU A 14 -27.71 23.65 -10.68
N VAL A 15 -28.35 23.15 -11.72
CA VAL A 15 -28.12 21.78 -12.22
C VAL A 15 -26.69 21.59 -12.70
N LEU A 16 -26.06 22.60 -13.27
CA LEU A 16 -24.66 22.55 -13.68
C LEU A 16 -23.69 22.83 -12.53
N ALA A 17 -24.03 23.74 -11.61
CA ALA A 17 -23.17 24.09 -10.49
C ALA A 17 -22.99 22.96 -9.50
N VAL A 18 -24.02 22.17 -9.21
CA VAL A 18 -23.95 21.07 -8.24
C VAL A 18 -22.88 20.02 -8.58
N PRO A 19 -22.82 19.44 -9.80
CA PRO A 19 -21.77 18.49 -10.15
C PRO A 19 -20.39 19.14 -10.26
N ILE A 20 -20.31 20.40 -10.72
CA ILE A 20 -19.02 21.10 -10.80
C ILE A 20 -18.46 21.38 -9.41
N VAL A 21 -19.26 21.92 -8.51
CA VAL A 21 -18.84 22.18 -7.12
C VAL A 21 -18.59 20.85 -6.38
N GLY A 22 -19.44 19.84 -6.60
CA GLY A 22 -19.23 18.50 -6.05
C GLY A 22 -17.92 17.85 -6.52
N GLY A 23 -17.52 18.08 -7.76
CA GLY A 23 -16.24 17.58 -8.29
C GLY A 23 -15.01 18.36 -7.78
N LEU A 24 -15.19 19.59 -7.29
CA LEU A 24 -14.13 20.39 -6.67
C LEU A 24 -13.95 20.10 -5.19
N ILE A 25 -14.94 19.51 -4.54
CA ILE A 25 -14.80 19.04 -3.16
C ILE A 25 -13.97 17.76 -3.22
N PRO A 26 -12.80 17.70 -2.55
CA PRO A 26 -12.04 16.46 -2.47
C PRO A 26 -12.95 15.34 -1.96
N GLN A 27 -13.24 14.36 -2.79
CA GLN A 27 -14.07 13.19 -2.47
C GLN A 27 -13.26 12.23 -1.57
N GLY A 28 -12.67 12.72 -0.52
CA GLY A 28 -11.80 11.89 0.27
C GLY A 28 -11.63 12.41 1.68
N GLU A 29 -12.56 12.11 2.53
CA GLU A 29 -12.11 11.54 3.80
C GLU A 29 -11.40 10.25 3.40
N GLY A 30 -10.08 10.19 3.65
CA GLY A 30 -9.22 9.12 3.20
C GLY A 30 -9.90 7.76 3.36
N ALA A 31 -10.05 7.07 2.25
CA ALA A 31 -10.70 5.78 2.25
C ALA A 31 -10.07 4.96 3.37
N LYS A 32 -10.88 4.57 4.36
CA LYS A 32 -10.42 3.66 5.41
C LYS A 32 -9.95 2.44 4.67
N GLY A 33 -8.64 2.17 4.73
CA GLY A 33 -8.05 1.11 3.95
C GLY A 33 -8.80 -0.21 4.19
N THR A 34 -9.04 -0.95 3.13
CA THR A 34 -9.69 -2.26 3.23
C THR A 34 -8.66 -3.33 3.52
N TRP A 35 -9.01 -4.22 4.43
CA TRP A 35 -8.21 -5.37 4.77
C TRP A 35 -8.49 -6.52 3.82
N SER A 36 -7.48 -6.95 3.08
CA SER A 36 -7.53 -8.12 2.20
C SER A 36 -7.18 -9.38 2.99
N PRO A 37 -8.07 -10.36 3.10
CA PRO A 37 -7.76 -11.61 3.78
C PRO A 37 -6.78 -12.43 2.96
N LEU A 38 -5.80 -13.04 3.63
CA LEU A 38 -4.96 -14.08 3.06
C LEU A 38 -5.70 -15.43 3.14
N THR A 39 -5.52 -16.25 2.14
CA THR A 39 -6.00 -17.64 2.18
C THR A 39 -5.22 -18.46 3.21
N ALA A 40 -5.81 -19.55 3.68
CA ALA A 40 -5.13 -20.44 4.62
C ALA A 40 -3.82 -21.01 4.04
N ASP A 41 -3.81 -21.28 2.73
CA ASP A 41 -2.63 -21.81 2.03
C ASP A 41 -1.52 -20.75 1.93
N GLU A 42 -1.85 -19.51 1.63
CA GLU A 42 -0.88 -18.40 1.58
C GLU A 42 -0.28 -18.13 2.96
N PHE A 43 -1.12 -18.09 4.00
CA PHE A 43 -0.63 -17.90 5.36
C PHE A 43 0.26 -19.06 5.81
N LYS A 44 -0.09 -20.28 5.44
CA LYS A 44 0.77 -21.45 5.68
C LYS A 44 2.10 -21.36 4.94
N GLN A 45 2.10 -20.96 3.66
CA GLN A 45 3.33 -20.73 2.91
C GLN A 45 4.23 -19.69 3.59
N LEU A 46 3.63 -18.62 4.13
CA LEU A 46 4.35 -17.60 4.90
C LEU A 46 4.95 -18.16 6.19
N GLN A 47 4.21 -19.00 6.92
CA GLN A 47 4.70 -19.65 8.15
C GLN A 47 5.85 -20.63 7.88
N ASP A 48 5.79 -21.37 6.78
CA ASP A 48 6.78 -22.36 6.36
C ASP A 48 8.02 -21.72 5.70
N ALA A 49 7.94 -20.43 5.34
CA ALA A 49 9.06 -19.71 4.74
C ALA A 49 10.23 -19.56 5.71
N THR A 50 11.43 -19.96 5.27
CA THR A 50 12.63 -19.91 6.11
C THR A 50 13.70 -18.94 5.64
N SER A 51 13.86 -18.74 4.34
CA SER A 51 14.97 -17.94 3.78
C SER A 51 14.67 -17.23 2.48
N LYS A 52 13.40 -17.24 2.06
CA LYS A 52 12.96 -16.57 0.83
C LYS A 52 11.67 -15.82 1.08
N PRO A 53 11.47 -14.67 0.43
CA PRO A 53 10.19 -13.98 0.47
C PRO A 53 9.13 -14.82 -0.24
N VAL A 54 7.92 -14.79 0.28
CA VAL A 54 6.73 -15.43 -0.30
C VAL A 54 5.92 -14.38 -1.01
N LYS A 55 5.52 -14.67 -2.25
CA LYS A 55 4.55 -13.85 -2.96
C LYS A 55 3.15 -14.22 -2.48
N LEU A 56 2.46 -13.27 -1.88
CA LEU A 56 1.10 -13.42 -1.38
C LEU A 56 0.16 -12.63 -2.28
N ASP A 57 -0.80 -13.29 -2.89
CA ASP A 57 -1.79 -12.63 -3.75
C ASP A 57 -2.86 -11.97 -2.87
N ILE A 58 -3.25 -10.77 -3.23
CA ILE A 58 -4.26 -10.00 -2.51
C ILE A 58 -5.29 -9.46 -3.48
N THR A 59 -6.50 -9.23 -2.99
CA THR A 59 -7.56 -8.59 -3.76
C THR A 59 -7.72 -7.16 -3.28
N LEU A 60 -7.46 -6.22 -4.17
CA LEU A 60 -7.71 -4.81 -3.94
C LEU A 60 -9.10 -4.46 -4.43
N LYS A 61 -9.85 -3.77 -3.61
CA LYS A 61 -11.16 -3.24 -3.98
C LYS A 61 -11.03 -1.74 -4.19
N SER A 62 -11.58 -1.25 -5.27
CA SER A 62 -11.69 0.18 -5.54
C SER A 62 -13.14 0.55 -5.80
N LYS A 63 -13.58 1.62 -5.17
CA LYS A 63 -14.91 2.17 -5.40
C LYS A 63 -14.76 3.59 -5.93
N ASP A 64 -15.14 3.77 -7.16
CA ASP A 64 -15.33 5.11 -7.74
C ASP A 64 -16.77 5.57 -7.46
N SER A 65 -16.96 6.88 -7.29
CA SER A 65 -18.28 7.46 -7.03
C SER A 65 -19.31 7.17 -8.15
N TYR A 66 -18.84 6.86 -9.35
CA TYR A 66 -19.66 6.67 -10.55
C TYR A 66 -19.64 5.24 -11.09
N LEU A 67 -18.75 4.38 -10.59
CA LEU A 67 -18.61 3.00 -11.07
C LEU A 67 -18.95 2.01 -9.94
N PRO A 68 -19.43 0.81 -10.28
CA PRO A 68 -19.58 -0.25 -9.30
C PRO A 68 -18.21 -0.61 -8.72
N GLU A 69 -18.21 -1.13 -7.49
CA GLU A 69 -17.01 -1.62 -6.84
C GLU A 69 -16.25 -2.59 -7.77
N GLN A 70 -14.98 -2.31 -8.01
CA GLN A 70 -14.12 -3.14 -8.83
C GLN A 70 -13.12 -3.87 -7.95
N SER A 71 -12.88 -5.14 -8.26
CA SER A 71 -11.87 -5.95 -7.60
C SER A 71 -10.71 -6.21 -8.56
N THR A 72 -9.49 -5.90 -8.14
CA THR A 72 -8.28 -6.12 -8.91
C THR A 72 -7.32 -6.99 -8.11
N GLY A 73 -6.80 -8.05 -8.70
CA GLY A 73 -5.76 -8.86 -8.11
C GLY A 73 -4.43 -8.12 -8.10
N ASP A 74 -3.72 -8.18 -7.00
CA ASP A 74 -2.34 -7.71 -6.84
C ASP A 74 -1.60 -8.66 -5.89
N TYR A 75 -0.35 -8.35 -5.54
CA TYR A 75 0.43 -9.18 -4.63
C TYR A 75 1.29 -8.33 -3.70
N VAL A 76 1.70 -8.93 -2.60
CA VAL A 76 2.68 -8.39 -1.66
C VAL A 76 3.76 -9.42 -1.39
N TRP A 77 4.87 -8.99 -0.80
CA TRP A 77 5.92 -9.89 -0.36
C TRP A 77 5.81 -10.13 1.15
N GLY A 78 5.65 -11.38 1.55
CA GLY A 78 5.66 -11.79 2.94
C GLY A 78 7.01 -12.38 3.34
N ILE A 79 7.52 -12.02 4.51
CA ILE A 79 8.84 -12.44 5.00
C ILE A 79 8.73 -12.78 6.47
N LYS A 80 9.31 -13.91 6.86
CA LYS A 80 9.48 -14.29 8.26
C LYS A 80 10.76 -13.65 8.80
N VAL A 81 10.66 -12.90 9.89
CA VAL A 81 11.78 -12.13 10.43
C VAL A 81 11.96 -12.36 11.92
N ASP A 82 13.20 -12.19 12.38
CA ASP A 82 13.49 -11.91 13.78
C ASP A 82 13.37 -10.40 14.00
N PRO A 83 12.45 -9.92 14.85
CA PRO A 83 12.21 -8.50 15.04
C PRO A 83 13.49 -7.73 15.45
N ALA A 84 14.32 -8.31 16.34
CA ALA A 84 15.53 -7.65 16.82
C ALA A 84 16.55 -7.44 15.70
N LYS A 85 16.72 -8.44 14.82
CA LYS A 85 17.58 -8.34 13.65
C LYS A 85 17.00 -7.37 12.63
N PHE A 86 15.70 -7.50 12.32
CA PHE A 86 15.02 -6.68 11.33
C PHE A 86 15.16 -5.18 11.59
N PHE A 87 14.86 -4.71 12.81
CA PHE A 87 14.97 -3.29 13.15
C PHE A 87 16.41 -2.79 13.27
N LYS A 88 17.37 -3.68 13.49
CA LYS A 88 18.80 -3.34 13.43
C LYS A 88 19.25 -3.06 11.99
N ASP A 89 18.76 -3.82 11.04
CA ASP A 89 19.14 -3.73 9.63
C ASP A 89 18.33 -2.62 8.93
N ARG A 90 17.04 -2.44 9.27
CA ARG A 90 16.14 -1.43 8.69
C ARG A 90 16.22 -0.08 9.40
N THR A 91 17.36 0.58 9.30
CA THR A 91 17.61 1.90 9.91
C THR A 91 16.79 3.04 9.31
N ASP A 92 16.13 2.81 8.17
CA ASP A 92 15.21 3.72 7.51
C ASP A 92 13.79 3.70 8.09
N LEU A 93 13.52 2.82 9.06
CA LEU A 93 12.26 2.76 9.80
C LEU A 93 12.34 3.55 11.11
N PRO A 94 11.20 4.04 11.62
CA PRO A 94 11.20 4.76 12.89
C PRO A 94 11.52 3.82 14.06
N PRO A 95 12.18 4.33 15.11
CA PRO A 95 12.54 3.54 16.30
C PRO A 95 11.33 3.00 17.09
N SER A 96 10.15 3.52 16.81
CA SER A 96 8.90 3.10 17.47
C SER A 96 8.33 1.79 16.93
N ASP A 97 8.97 1.16 15.94
CA ASP A 97 8.50 -0.06 15.28
C ASP A 97 7.10 0.06 14.65
N LYS A 98 6.56 1.28 14.63
CA LYS A 98 5.21 1.59 14.17
C LYS A 98 5.23 2.62 13.05
N LEU A 99 4.41 2.38 12.05
CA LEU A 99 4.17 3.33 10.96
C LEU A 99 2.74 3.86 11.03
N PRO A 100 2.54 5.13 10.67
CA PRO A 100 1.21 5.71 10.65
C PRO A 100 0.38 5.13 9.50
N TYR A 101 -0.92 4.94 9.76
CA TYR A 101 -1.92 4.70 8.74
C TYR A 101 -3.27 5.31 9.16
N ALA A 102 -4.05 5.77 8.20
CA ALA A 102 -5.40 6.33 8.40
C ALA A 102 -5.60 7.00 9.78
N ASP A 103 -6.21 6.29 10.72
CA ASP A 103 -6.61 6.79 12.04
C ASP A 103 -5.68 6.32 13.17
N GLY A 104 -4.49 5.78 12.86
CA GLY A 104 -3.62 5.22 13.90
C GLY A 104 -2.24 4.81 13.42
N THR A 105 -1.70 3.81 14.07
CA THR A 105 -0.41 3.22 13.73
C THR A 105 -0.53 1.70 13.64
N TYR A 106 0.34 1.07 12.86
CA TYR A 106 0.46 -0.37 12.81
C TYR A 106 1.88 -0.83 13.14
N ASP A 107 1.99 -2.02 13.70
CA ASP A 107 3.28 -2.66 13.95
C ASP A 107 3.86 -3.15 12.63
N VAL A 108 5.10 -2.74 12.31
CA VAL A 108 5.80 -3.14 11.09
C VAL A 108 6.04 -4.65 11.07
N VAL A 109 6.40 -5.22 12.22
CA VAL A 109 6.51 -6.66 12.42
C VAL A 109 5.31 -7.13 13.21
N ASN A 110 4.53 -8.04 12.68
CA ASN A 110 3.40 -8.65 13.38
C ASN A 110 3.45 -10.18 13.23
N MET A 111 3.18 -10.91 14.30
CA MET A 111 3.26 -12.39 14.34
C MET A 111 4.61 -12.97 13.87
N GLY A 112 5.70 -12.20 13.92
CA GLY A 112 7.01 -12.60 13.40
C GLY A 112 7.16 -12.47 11.88
N PHE A 113 6.27 -11.74 11.25
CA PHE A 113 6.27 -11.49 9.80
C PHE A 113 6.29 -10.00 9.49
N VAL A 114 6.88 -9.68 8.35
CA VAL A 114 6.79 -8.37 7.68
C VAL A 114 6.16 -8.58 6.32
N ILE A 115 5.25 -7.69 5.97
CA ILE A 115 4.71 -7.59 4.62
C ILE A 115 5.35 -6.39 3.93
N LEU A 116 5.93 -6.59 2.77
CA LEU A 116 6.54 -5.53 1.98
C LEU A 116 5.71 -5.23 0.73
N SER A 117 5.54 -3.95 0.46
CA SER A 117 4.96 -3.47 -0.78
C SER A 117 5.81 -3.89 -1.99
N PRO A 118 5.23 -4.39 -3.06
CA PRO A 118 5.96 -4.68 -4.28
C PRO A 118 6.24 -3.42 -5.11
N ILE A 119 6.06 -2.24 -4.54
CA ILE A 119 6.28 -0.95 -5.21
C ILE A 119 7.66 -0.42 -4.85
N CYS A 120 8.50 -0.20 -5.85
CA CYS A 120 9.82 0.39 -5.65
C CYS A 120 9.70 1.86 -5.18
N PRO A 121 10.35 2.23 -4.07
CA PRO A 121 10.32 3.60 -3.55
C PRO A 121 10.95 4.64 -4.47
N HIS A 122 11.66 4.24 -5.53
CA HIS A 122 12.21 5.15 -6.52
C HIS A 122 11.09 5.79 -7.36
N LEU A 123 10.50 5.06 -8.29
CA LEU A 123 9.48 5.55 -9.23
C LEU A 123 8.33 4.55 -9.45
N GLY A 124 8.09 3.64 -8.53
CA GLY A 124 6.90 2.79 -8.55
C GLY A 124 7.00 1.51 -9.38
N CYS A 125 8.15 1.15 -9.93
CA CYS A 125 8.34 -0.15 -10.58
C CYS A 125 8.22 -1.29 -9.57
N ARG A 126 8.18 -2.53 -10.05
CA ARG A 126 8.04 -3.71 -9.19
C ARG A 126 9.37 -4.45 -9.04
N PRO A 127 10.01 -4.41 -7.85
CA PRO A 127 11.16 -5.24 -7.57
C PRO A 127 10.82 -6.72 -7.63
N ILE A 128 11.70 -7.50 -8.21
CA ILE A 128 11.58 -8.95 -8.38
C ILE A 128 12.61 -9.62 -7.50
N TRP A 129 12.22 -10.69 -6.80
CA TRP A 129 13.17 -11.50 -6.05
C TRP A 129 14.05 -12.30 -6.99
N SER A 130 15.35 -12.10 -6.87
CA SER A 130 16.38 -12.91 -7.55
C SER A 130 16.92 -13.96 -6.59
N THR A 131 16.62 -15.21 -6.86
CA THR A 131 17.13 -16.33 -6.05
C THR A 131 18.64 -16.44 -6.14
N ASP A 132 19.23 -16.20 -7.32
CA ASP A 132 20.68 -16.30 -7.54
C ASP A 132 21.44 -15.19 -6.82
N ALA A 133 20.88 -13.98 -6.80
CA ALA A 133 21.49 -12.84 -6.11
C ALA A 133 21.07 -12.74 -4.65
N ASN A 134 20.09 -13.53 -4.20
CA ASN A 134 19.48 -13.51 -2.86
C ASN A 134 19.06 -12.10 -2.42
N ARG A 135 18.39 -11.38 -3.32
CA ARG A 135 17.94 -10.00 -3.12
C ARG A 135 16.82 -9.60 -4.06
N PHE A 136 16.09 -8.56 -3.71
CA PHE A 136 15.17 -7.91 -4.63
C PHE A 136 15.94 -7.01 -5.60
N GLN A 137 15.56 -7.04 -6.87
CA GLN A 137 16.10 -6.20 -7.92
C GLN A 137 14.98 -5.46 -8.65
N CYS A 138 15.08 -4.15 -8.72
CA CYS A 138 14.17 -3.32 -9.48
C CYS A 138 14.65 -3.24 -10.95
N PRO A 139 13.86 -3.74 -11.91
CA PRO A 139 14.30 -3.84 -13.30
C PRO A 139 14.42 -2.49 -14.02
N CYS A 140 13.78 -1.43 -13.49
CA CYS A 140 13.74 -0.15 -14.19
C CYS A 140 15.04 0.65 -14.07
N HIS A 141 15.59 0.78 -12.85
CA HIS A 141 16.75 1.63 -12.60
C HIS A 141 17.79 0.97 -11.68
N GLY A 142 17.66 -0.35 -11.46
CA GLY A 142 18.68 -1.13 -10.78
C GLY A 142 18.72 -0.97 -9.25
N SER A 143 17.69 -0.42 -8.60
CA SER A 143 17.62 -0.44 -7.13
C SER A 143 17.61 -1.87 -6.63
N GLN A 144 18.38 -2.15 -5.58
CA GLN A 144 18.53 -3.46 -4.97
C GLN A 144 18.16 -3.37 -3.49
N PHE A 145 17.49 -4.43 -3.02
CA PHE A 145 17.09 -4.52 -1.63
C PHE A 145 17.39 -5.92 -1.12
N ASP A 146 17.77 -6.05 0.13
CA ASP A 146 17.94 -7.37 0.73
C ASP A 146 16.59 -8.04 1.00
N ILE A 147 16.63 -9.21 1.66
CA ILE A 147 15.42 -9.96 1.98
C ILE A 147 14.47 -9.17 2.90
N ASP A 148 15.01 -8.39 3.82
CA ASP A 148 14.26 -7.58 4.78
C ASP A 148 13.76 -6.26 4.14
N GLY A 149 14.06 -6.06 2.86
CA GLY A 149 13.70 -4.87 2.11
C GLY A 149 14.61 -3.66 2.40
N GLU A 150 15.77 -3.84 3.07
CA GLU A 150 16.77 -2.79 3.23
C GLU A 150 17.32 -2.36 1.87
N HIS A 151 17.52 -1.06 1.70
CA HIS A 151 18.12 -0.53 0.47
C HIS A 151 19.61 -0.79 0.44
N LEU A 152 20.07 -1.57 -0.54
CA LEU A 152 21.47 -1.93 -0.71
C LEU A 152 22.19 -1.06 -1.75
N ALA A 153 21.51 -0.76 -2.85
CA ALA A 153 22.11 -0.01 -3.97
C ALA A 153 21.04 0.55 -4.92
N GLY A 154 21.46 1.51 -5.75
CA GLY A 154 20.62 2.12 -6.77
C GLY A 154 19.90 3.39 -6.30
N PRO A 155 19.01 3.95 -7.13
CA PRO A 155 18.45 5.28 -6.89
C PRO A 155 17.27 5.35 -5.92
N ALA A 156 16.81 4.25 -5.34
CA ALA A 156 15.73 4.29 -4.35
C ALA A 156 16.17 5.08 -3.10
N PRO A 157 15.36 6.04 -2.62
CA PRO A 157 15.75 6.90 -1.51
C PRO A 157 15.59 6.23 -0.12
N ARG A 158 14.99 5.04 -0.06
CA ARG A 158 14.75 4.26 1.15
C ARG A 158 14.54 2.78 0.81
N GLY A 159 14.46 1.93 1.82
CA GLY A 159 14.08 0.53 1.69
C GLY A 159 12.64 0.32 1.24
N MET A 160 12.26 -0.91 0.89
CA MET A 160 10.90 -1.27 0.52
C MET A 160 9.92 -0.92 1.65
N ASP A 161 8.74 -0.49 1.29
CA ASP A 161 7.75 0.01 2.25
C ASP A 161 7.00 -1.15 2.92
N PRO A 162 6.97 -1.23 4.27
CA PRO A 162 6.15 -2.19 4.98
C PRO A 162 4.67 -1.89 4.82
N LEU A 163 3.86 -2.94 4.91
CA LEU A 163 2.39 -2.88 4.88
C LEU A 163 1.81 -3.50 6.17
N PRO A 164 0.66 -3.00 6.64
CA PRO A 164 0.00 -3.55 7.81
C PRO A 164 -0.40 -5.01 7.63
N LEU A 165 -0.06 -5.83 8.61
CA LEU A 165 -0.53 -7.20 8.77
C LEU A 165 -1.29 -7.29 10.10
N ARG A 166 -2.43 -7.95 10.13
CA ARG A 166 -3.14 -8.27 11.36
C ARG A 166 -3.77 -9.66 11.28
N GLU A 167 -4.10 -10.20 12.43
CA GLU A 167 -4.99 -11.34 12.53
C GLU A 167 -6.35 -10.87 13.09
N GLN A 168 -7.41 -11.27 12.44
CA GLN A 168 -8.76 -11.03 12.92
C GLN A 168 -9.60 -12.29 12.73
N THR A 169 -10.19 -12.79 13.81
CA THR A 169 -11.03 -14.01 13.82
C THR A 169 -10.34 -15.23 13.20
N GLY A 170 -9.03 -15.40 13.44
CA GLY A 170 -8.24 -16.52 12.92
C GLY A 170 -7.82 -16.37 11.45
N VAL A 171 -8.04 -15.19 10.84
CA VAL A 171 -7.66 -14.91 9.46
C VAL A 171 -6.62 -13.80 9.43
N ALA A 172 -5.48 -14.08 8.81
CA ALA A 172 -4.46 -13.06 8.54
C ALA A 172 -4.95 -12.12 7.42
N GLN A 173 -4.78 -10.83 7.61
CA GLN A 173 -5.24 -9.80 6.68
C GLN A 173 -4.15 -8.77 6.45
N VAL A 174 -4.02 -8.31 5.22
CA VAL A 174 -3.07 -7.27 4.79
C VAL A 174 -3.85 -6.05 4.31
N MET A 175 -3.36 -4.86 4.64
CA MET A 175 -3.90 -3.62 4.09
C MET A 175 -2.91 -3.03 3.08
N TRP A 176 -3.40 -2.63 1.92
CA TRP A 176 -2.60 -1.96 0.93
C TRP A 176 -2.48 -0.46 1.23
N ILE A 177 -1.25 0.00 1.36
CA ILE A 177 -0.93 1.42 1.48
C ILE A 177 -0.02 1.80 0.31
N ARG A 178 -0.36 2.88 -0.37
CA ARG A 178 0.50 3.47 -1.37
C ARG A 178 1.26 4.65 -0.78
N TYR A 179 2.57 4.53 -0.76
CA TYR A 179 3.46 5.59 -0.31
C TYR A 179 3.99 6.42 -1.48
N GLN A 180 4.29 7.69 -1.22
CA GLN A 180 4.92 8.57 -2.19
C GLN A 180 6.31 8.06 -2.54
N SER A 181 6.59 7.95 -3.84
CA SER A 181 7.90 7.58 -4.37
C SER A 181 8.84 8.78 -4.43
N ALA A 182 10.13 8.53 -4.69
CA ALA A 182 11.19 9.51 -4.90
C ALA A 182 11.53 10.42 -3.69
N ILE A 183 11.03 10.10 -2.51
CA ILE A 183 11.36 10.83 -1.27
C ILE A 183 11.80 9.87 -0.16
N PRO A 184 12.68 10.28 0.76
CA PRO A 184 13.13 9.39 1.85
C PRO A 184 12.04 9.07 2.88
N ASN A 185 11.11 9.99 3.12
CA ASN A 185 10.05 9.81 4.10
C ASN A 185 8.87 9.00 3.54
N ARG A 186 8.21 8.22 4.41
CA ARG A 186 6.99 7.48 4.08
C ARG A 186 5.75 8.34 4.22
N VAL A 187 5.41 9.07 3.15
CA VAL A 187 4.19 9.86 3.06
C VAL A 187 3.12 8.99 2.39
N VAL A 188 2.02 8.78 3.08
CA VAL A 188 0.89 8.01 2.54
C VAL A 188 0.16 8.83 1.48
N LEU A 189 -0.01 8.29 0.29
CA LEU A 189 -0.79 8.89 -0.80
C LEU A 189 -2.22 8.40 -0.81
N SER A 190 -2.42 7.11 -0.62
CA SER A 190 -3.76 6.51 -0.62
C SER A 190 -3.74 5.17 0.11
N TYR A 191 -4.91 4.82 0.62
CA TYR A 191 -5.26 3.48 1.05
C TYR A 191 -6.14 2.89 -0.05
N GLN A 192 -5.83 1.72 -0.55
CA GLN A 192 -6.75 1.06 -1.45
C GLN A 192 -7.76 0.28 -0.59
N ALA A 193 -8.99 0.64 -0.84
CA ALA A 193 -10.13 0.00 -0.23
C ALA A 193 -10.35 -1.39 -0.84
#